data_d653bdb93988ef087238d12a41e2a9ca
#
_entry.id   d653bdb93988ef087238d12a41e2a9ca
#
_cell.length_a   1.000
_cell.length_b   1.000
_cell.length_c   1.000
_cell.angle_alpha   90.00
_cell.angle_beta   90.00
_cell.angle_gamma   90.00
#
_symmetry.space_group_name_H-M   'P 1'
#
loop_
_entity.id
_entity.type
_entity.pdbx_description
1 polymer ?
#
loop_
_entity_poly.entity_id
_entity_poly.type
_entity_poly.pdbx_seq_one_letter_code
_entity_poly.pdbx_strand_id
1 'polypeptide(L)'
;MRRSAVLVVVAAVLASSCGGHATSSRLSRIRQRGFLVCGVSPGIAGFAQVDRNGHHTGFDIDLCRAVAAAVVGSADRIRFEPVATLDLLQRSSDIDLVSRRLTWSLRREGMGVLFGPITFYDGQGFLVSGRLRVAGADGVAGLAGVPICVAENSEHDLSLIAYFRRHRISLERVGVADGAAAARALAEGRCQAFSADVSELASVRSTMADPRAFRILPDRITSEPLAPLVRQEDIDLFNVLRWTIFAMINAEELGITSANVGEMAKSENPDVGRLLGTVPGNGAALGLDEAWARRVIADVGNYAEVFERNLGMSTPIGMERGPNALWSSGGLLFAPPLK
;
A
#
# COMPACT_ATOMS: atom_id res chain seq x y z
N MET A 1 -16.78 -63.99 65.86
CA MET A 1 -15.74 -62.96 65.57
C MET A 1 -15.74 -62.78 64.03
N ARG A 2 -16.41 -61.72 63.52
CA ARG A 2 -16.46 -61.37 62.07
C ARG A 2 -15.63 -60.12 61.86
N ARG A 3 -14.58 -60.23 61.06
CA ARG A 3 -13.73 -59.11 60.64
C ARG A 3 -14.30 -58.50 59.38
N SER A 4 -14.80 -57.26 59.46
CA SER A 4 -15.25 -56.51 58.30
C SER A 4 -14.02 -55.82 57.67
N ALA A 5 -13.75 -56.11 56.39
CA ALA A 5 -12.76 -55.48 55.58
C ALA A 5 -13.39 -54.19 54.96
N VAL A 6 -12.82 -53.07 55.26
CA VAL A 6 -13.16 -51.72 54.63
C VAL A 6 -12.36 -51.63 53.38
N LEU A 7 -13.05 -51.55 52.22
CA LEU A 7 -12.48 -51.33 50.92
C LEU A 7 -12.40 -49.77 50.71
N VAL A 8 -11.21 -49.21 50.68
CA VAL A 8 -10.99 -47.82 50.32
C VAL A 8 -10.83 -47.72 48.80
N VAL A 9 -11.85 -47.17 48.14
CA VAL A 9 -11.79 -46.84 46.71
C VAL A 9 -11.15 -45.45 46.56
N VAL A 10 -9.92 -45.40 46.06
CA VAL A 10 -9.23 -44.19 45.68
C VAL A 10 -9.68 -43.82 44.23
N ALA A 11 -10.56 -42.84 44.12
CA ALA A 11 -10.93 -42.24 42.84
C ALA A 11 -9.80 -41.32 42.35
N ALA A 12 -9.02 -41.74 41.38
CA ALA A 12 -8.07 -40.93 40.67
C ALA A 12 -8.83 -40.01 39.71
N VAL A 13 -8.94 -38.73 40.07
CA VAL A 13 -9.45 -37.66 39.17
C VAL A 13 -8.35 -37.35 38.15
N LEU A 14 -8.48 -37.89 36.94
CA LEU A 14 -7.70 -37.45 35.78
C LEU A 14 -8.18 -36.08 35.39
N ALA A 15 -7.48 -35.04 35.83
CA ALA A 15 -7.61 -33.71 35.30
C ALA A 15 -7.03 -33.69 33.87
N SER A 16 -7.89 -33.96 32.88
CA SER A 16 -7.57 -33.71 31.48
C SER A 16 -7.44 -32.18 31.31
N SER A 17 -6.21 -31.68 31.43
CA SER A 17 -5.90 -30.32 30.99
C SER A 17 -6.08 -30.28 29.47
N CYS A 18 -7.23 -29.78 29.01
CA CYS A 18 -7.40 -29.30 27.65
C CYS A 18 -6.47 -28.10 27.46
N GLY A 19 -5.19 -28.36 27.22
CA GLY A 19 -4.25 -27.43 26.70
C GLY A 19 -4.66 -27.11 25.27
N GLY A 20 -5.62 -26.17 25.09
CA GLY A 20 -5.83 -25.52 23.83
C GLY A 20 -4.50 -24.88 23.47
N HIS A 21 -3.84 -25.38 22.42
CA HIS A 21 -2.72 -24.69 21.80
C HIS A 21 -3.30 -23.37 21.27
N ALA A 22 -3.22 -22.31 22.07
CA ALA A 22 -3.44 -20.96 21.56
C ALA A 22 -2.42 -20.77 20.44
N THR A 23 -2.89 -20.81 19.20
CA THR A 23 -2.05 -20.51 18.04
C THR A 23 -1.49 -19.12 18.26
N SER A 24 -0.15 -19.01 18.35
CA SER A 24 0.51 -17.73 18.57
C SER A 24 0.06 -16.74 17.49
N SER A 25 -0.33 -15.50 17.88
CA SER A 25 -0.77 -14.48 16.92
C SER A 25 0.30 -14.22 15.87
N ARG A 26 -0.10 -13.73 14.69
CA ARG A 26 0.85 -13.37 13.63
C ARG A 26 1.93 -12.42 14.15
N LEU A 27 1.53 -11.42 14.91
CA LEU A 27 2.43 -10.45 15.51
C LEU A 27 3.49 -11.11 16.42
N SER A 28 3.07 -12.09 17.23
CA SER A 28 3.99 -12.87 18.07
C SER A 28 4.98 -13.68 17.25
N ARG A 29 4.53 -14.32 16.16
CA ARG A 29 5.41 -15.09 15.26
C ARG A 29 6.44 -14.19 14.57
N ILE A 30 6.04 -12.99 14.10
CA ILE A 30 6.94 -12.02 13.49
C ILE A 30 8.04 -11.62 14.47
N ARG A 31 7.68 -11.30 15.71
CA ARG A 31 8.64 -10.93 16.76
C ARG A 31 9.60 -12.06 17.12
N GLN A 32 9.08 -13.27 17.26
CA GLN A 32 9.91 -14.45 17.55
C GLN A 32 10.89 -14.74 16.41
N ARG A 33 10.46 -14.59 15.15
CA ARG A 33 11.27 -14.75 13.96
C ARG A 33 12.29 -13.61 13.80
N GLY A 34 11.98 -12.41 14.30
CA GLY A 34 12.85 -11.24 14.30
C GLY A 34 12.85 -10.44 13.00
N PHE A 35 11.98 -10.74 12.04
CA PHE A 35 11.81 -9.99 10.80
C PHE A 35 10.38 -10.11 10.24
N LEU A 36 9.98 -9.13 9.44
CA LEU A 36 8.71 -9.10 8.70
C LEU A 36 8.88 -9.72 7.30
N VAL A 37 7.85 -10.37 6.77
CA VAL A 37 7.79 -10.79 5.36
C VAL A 37 6.67 -10.02 4.66
N CYS A 38 7.05 -9.22 3.68
CA CYS A 38 6.11 -8.37 2.92
C CYS A 38 5.99 -8.83 1.47
N GLY A 39 4.77 -9.11 1.03
CA GLY A 39 4.44 -9.36 -0.36
C GLY A 39 4.37 -8.04 -1.15
N VAL A 40 5.09 -7.94 -2.25
CA VAL A 40 5.20 -6.73 -3.08
C VAL A 40 5.01 -7.04 -4.55
N SER A 41 4.75 -6.01 -5.37
CA SER A 41 4.70 -6.16 -6.82
C SER A 41 6.07 -6.54 -7.39
N PRO A 42 6.13 -7.41 -8.41
CA PRO A 42 7.38 -7.73 -9.10
C PRO A 42 7.78 -6.61 -10.08
N GLY A 43 8.56 -5.62 -9.62
CA GLY A 43 9.25 -4.68 -10.51
C GLY A 43 8.40 -3.54 -11.11
N ILE A 44 7.77 -2.70 -10.26
CA ILE A 44 7.03 -1.51 -10.70
C ILE A 44 7.79 -0.25 -10.29
N ALA A 45 8.17 0.57 -11.26
CA ALA A 45 8.93 1.80 -11.05
C ALA A 45 8.22 2.75 -10.07
N GLY A 46 8.95 3.25 -9.09
CA GLY A 46 8.45 4.12 -8.02
C GLY A 46 7.68 3.41 -6.90
N PHE A 47 7.18 2.18 -7.11
CA PHE A 47 6.40 1.46 -6.11
C PHE A 47 7.14 0.26 -5.50
N ALA A 48 7.68 -0.62 -6.33
CA ALA A 48 8.47 -1.77 -5.88
C ALA A 48 9.50 -2.12 -6.96
N GLN A 49 10.74 -1.80 -6.72
CA GLN A 49 11.87 -2.08 -7.61
C GLN A 49 13.01 -2.72 -6.84
N VAL A 50 13.82 -3.47 -7.56
CA VAL A 50 15.11 -3.96 -7.06
C VAL A 50 16.19 -3.27 -7.88
N ASP A 51 17.11 -2.59 -7.21
CA ASP A 51 18.25 -1.95 -7.86
C ASP A 51 19.32 -2.98 -8.29
N ARG A 52 20.38 -2.51 -8.97
CA ARG A 52 21.46 -3.37 -9.45
C ARG A 52 22.26 -4.04 -8.32
N ASN A 53 22.15 -3.54 -7.11
CA ASN A 53 22.82 -4.07 -5.92
C ASN A 53 21.92 -5.01 -5.10
N GLY A 54 20.68 -5.26 -5.57
CA GLY A 54 19.71 -6.10 -4.88
C GLY A 54 18.91 -5.37 -3.80
N HIS A 55 18.99 -4.02 -3.70
CA HIS A 55 18.21 -3.26 -2.74
C HIS A 55 16.80 -3.00 -3.28
N HIS A 56 15.82 -3.29 -2.45
CA HIS A 56 14.43 -2.96 -2.72
C HIS A 56 14.15 -1.48 -2.44
N THR A 57 13.51 -0.80 -3.37
CA THR A 57 13.12 0.63 -3.28
C THR A 57 11.72 0.83 -3.80
N GLY A 58 11.03 1.87 -3.33
CA GLY A 58 9.71 2.23 -3.80
C GLY A 58 8.72 2.53 -2.68
N PHE A 59 7.59 3.12 -3.04
CA PHE A 59 6.55 3.55 -2.12
C PHE A 59 5.98 2.38 -1.30
N ASP A 60 5.62 1.26 -1.94
CA ASP A 60 5.14 0.05 -1.28
C ASP A 60 6.22 -0.59 -0.38
N ILE A 61 7.48 -0.53 -0.81
CA ILE A 61 8.63 -1.03 -0.04
C ILE A 61 8.78 -0.25 1.27
N ASP A 62 8.67 1.07 1.21
CA ASP A 62 8.82 1.92 2.40
C ASP A 62 7.65 1.76 3.37
N LEU A 63 6.41 1.54 2.88
CA LEU A 63 5.28 1.19 3.75
C LEU A 63 5.52 -0.13 4.50
N CYS A 64 6.06 -1.14 3.82
CA CYS A 64 6.43 -2.40 4.47
C CYS A 64 7.54 -2.20 5.52
N ARG A 65 8.56 -1.39 5.21
CA ARG A 65 9.64 -1.03 6.14
C ARG A 65 9.13 -0.32 7.38
N ALA A 66 8.13 0.56 7.21
CA ALA A 66 7.49 1.26 8.32
C ALA A 66 6.85 0.27 9.32
N VAL A 67 6.15 -0.76 8.80
CA VAL A 67 5.58 -1.80 9.65
C VAL A 67 6.67 -2.65 10.31
N ALA A 68 7.77 -2.96 9.61
CA ALA A 68 8.90 -3.66 10.21
C ALA A 68 9.54 -2.85 11.35
N ALA A 69 9.78 -1.54 11.15
CA ALA A 69 10.29 -0.65 12.19
C ALA A 69 9.37 -0.64 13.43
N ALA A 70 8.05 -0.63 13.23
CA ALA A 70 7.07 -0.68 14.32
C ALA A 70 7.12 -2.01 15.09
N VAL A 71 7.15 -3.16 14.39
CA VAL A 71 6.96 -4.50 14.99
C VAL A 71 8.24 -5.09 15.54
N VAL A 72 9.35 -4.99 14.78
CA VAL A 72 10.64 -5.65 15.09
C VAL A 72 11.76 -4.66 15.39
N GLY A 73 11.45 -3.37 15.46
CA GLY A 73 12.38 -2.34 15.94
C GLY A 73 13.41 -1.87 14.91
N SER A 74 13.27 -2.23 13.62
CA SER A 74 14.15 -1.76 12.54
C SER A 74 13.48 -1.94 11.19
N ALA A 75 13.59 -0.95 10.32
CA ALA A 75 13.10 -0.97 8.93
C ALA A 75 13.84 -1.99 8.05
N ASP A 76 15.05 -2.39 8.43
CA ASP A 76 15.87 -3.34 7.66
C ASP A 76 15.61 -4.81 8.04
N ARG A 77 14.87 -5.06 9.12
CA ARG A 77 14.46 -6.42 9.51
C ARG A 77 13.23 -6.88 8.74
N ILE A 78 13.38 -7.00 7.43
CA ILE A 78 12.31 -7.32 6.50
C ILE A 78 12.81 -8.22 5.36
N ARG A 79 11.92 -9.06 4.83
CA ARG A 79 12.09 -9.79 3.57
C ARG A 79 10.96 -9.42 2.63
N PHE A 80 11.28 -9.25 1.37
CA PHE A 80 10.30 -8.97 0.33
C PHE A 80 10.08 -10.20 -0.53
N GLU A 81 8.80 -10.54 -0.73
CA GLU A 81 8.39 -11.66 -1.58
C GLU A 81 7.59 -11.13 -2.77
N PRO A 82 7.95 -11.47 -4.00
CA PRO A 82 7.17 -11.06 -5.17
C PRO A 82 5.81 -11.77 -5.17
N VAL A 83 4.73 -10.99 -5.14
CA VAL A 83 3.35 -11.48 -5.17
C VAL A 83 2.69 -11.02 -6.47
N ALA A 84 2.53 -11.92 -7.41
CA ALA A 84 1.89 -11.62 -8.70
C ALA A 84 0.36 -11.53 -8.56
N THR A 85 -0.25 -12.38 -7.74
CA THR A 85 -1.69 -12.47 -7.54
C THR A 85 -2.05 -12.59 -6.07
N LEU A 86 -3.25 -12.14 -5.67
CA LEU A 86 -3.67 -12.13 -4.26
C LEU A 86 -3.86 -13.54 -3.66
N ASP A 87 -4.18 -14.54 -4.50
CA ASP A 87 -4.30 -15.92 -4.06
C ASP A 87 -2.98 -16.51 -3.51
N LEU A 88 -1.83 -15.94 -3.87
CA LEU A 88 -0.55 -16.31 -3.28
C LEU A 88 -0.50 -16.01 -1.77
N LEU A 89 -1.14 -14.94 -1.30
CA LEU A 89 -1.26 -14.69 0.14
C LEU A 89 -2.00 -15.80 0.86
N GLN A 90 -3.06 -16.35 0.26
CA GLN A 90 -3.84 -17.44 0.86
C GLN A 90 -3.07 -18.75 0.90
N ARG A 91 -2.20 -18.99 -0.11
CA ARG A 91 -1.42 -20.24 -0.23
C ARG A 91 -0.10 -20.22 0.54
N SER A 92 0.45 -19.02 0.83
CA SER A 92 1.71 -18.88 1.54
C SER A 92 1.48 -18.49 2.99
N SER A 93 1.81 -19.36 3.93
CA SER A 93 1.77 -19.05 5.36
C SER A 93 2.84 -18.04 5.81
N ASP A 94 3.84 -17.78 4.97
CA ASP A 94 5.05 -17.04 5.33
C ASP A 94 4.90 -15.54 5.14
N ILE A 95 4.05 -15.09 4.20
CA ILE A 95 3.79 -13.67 3.96
C ILE A 95 2.93 -13.11 5.09
N ASP A 96 3.37 -12.05 5.74
CA ASP A 96 2.67 -11.41 6.86
C ASP A 96 1.69 -10.34 6.38
N LEU A 97 2.11 -9.48 5.47
CA LEU A 97 1.28 -8.43 4.86
C LEU A 97 1.61 -8.29 3.36
N VAL A 98 0.73 -7.65 2.62
CA VAL A 98 0.94 -7.33 1.20
C VAL A 98 0.76 -5.84 0.96
N SER A 99 1.73 -5.19 0.31
CA SER A 99 1.66 -3.84 -0.23
C SER A 99 2.10 -3.90 -1.70
N ARG A 100 1.13 -3.78 -2.62
CA ARG A 100 1.39 -3.94 -4.05
C ARG A 100 0.37 -3.21 -4.96
N ARG A 101 -0.01 -2.00 -4.62
CA ARG A 101 -0.98 -1.19 -5.37
C ARG A 101 -2.32 -1.93 -5.59
N LEU A 102 -2.86 -2.57 -4.57
CA LEU A 102 -4.16 -3.24 -4.67
C LEU A 102 -5.28 -2.26 -4.38
N THR A 103 -6.18 -2.12 -5.32
CA THR A 103 -7.45 -1.41 -5.10
C THR A 103 -8.27 -2.13 -4.03
N TRP A 104 -8.68 -1.42 -3.00
CA TRP A 104 -9.63 -1.91 -2.02
C TRP A 104 -11.00 -2.04 -2.68
N SER A 105 -11.48 -3.26 -2.80
CA SER A 105 -12.79 -3.56 -3.37
C SER A 105 -13.50 -4.66 -2.58
N LEU A 106 -14.83 -4.62 -2.58
CA LEU A 106 -15.66 -5.63 -1.91
C LEU A 106 -15.30 -7.07 -2.33
N ARG A 107 -15.03 -7.28 -3.64
CA ARG A 107 -14.65 -8.59 -4.15
C ARG A 107 -13.35 -9.10 -3.54
N ARG A 108 -12.34 -8.21 -3.41
CA ARG A 108 -11.04 -8.58 -2.84
C ARG A 108 -11.14 -8.81 -1.33
N GLU A 109 -11.90 -7.97 -0.62
CA GLU A 109 -12.13 -8.14 0.82
C GLU A 109 -12.85 -9.46 1.13
N GLY A 110 -13.80 -9.86 0.27
CA GLY A 110 -14.48 -11.16 0.34
C GLY A 110 -13.55 -12.37 0.17
N MET A 111 -12.28 -12.18 -0.19
CA MET A 111 -11.27 -13.24 -0.24
C MET A 111 -10.60 -13.51 1.13
N GLY A 112 -11.13 -13.00 2.24
CA GLY A 112 -10.60 -13.25 3.58
C GLY A 112 -9.39 -12.38 3.93
N VAL A 113 -9.37 -11.14 3.47
CA VAL A 113 -8.33 -10.15 3.78
C VAL A 113 -8.94 -8.89 4.42
N LEU A 114 -8.12 -8.15 5.16
CA LEU A 114 -8.43 -6.83 5.71
C LEU A 114 -7.52 -5.81 5.05
N PHE A 115 -8.11 -4.83 4.39
CA PHE A 115 -7.40 -3.68 3.84
C PHE A 115 -7.11 -2.66 4.94
N GLY A 116 -5.86 -2.22 5.04
CA GLY A 116 -5.43 -1.11 5.88
C GLY A 116 -5.98 0.24 5.38
N PRO A 117 -5.53 1.37 5.92
CA PRO A 117 -5.87 2.68 5.39
C PRO A 117 -5.49 2.83 3.92
N ILE A 118 -6.25 3.63 3.19
CA ILE A 118 -5.88 4.00 1.82
C ILE A 118 -4.56 4.75 1.88
N THR A 119 -3.56 4.21 1.18
CA THR A 119 -2.22 4.80 1.10
C THR A 119 -1.98 5.55 -0.18
N PHE A 120 -2.80 5.32 -1.20
CA PHE A 120 -2.69 6.02 -2.47
C PHE A 120 -4.07 6.09 -3.15
N TYR A 121 -4.50 7.31 -3.46
CA TYR A 121 -5.71 7.56 -4.25
C TYR A 121 -5.35 7.59 -5.72
N ASP A 122 -5.69 6.53 -6.44
CA ASP A 122 -5.44 6.35 -7.86
C ASP A 122 -6.74 6.42 -8.67
N GLY A 123 -6.65 6.14 -9.93
CA GLY A 123 -7.76 6.03 -10.86
C GLY A 123 -7.26 5.81 -12.28
N GLN A 124 -8.08 5.20 -13.12
CA GLN A 124 -7.77 5.01 -14.52
C GLN A 124 -7.72 6.36 -15.25
N GLY A 125 -6.63 6.60 -15.94
CA GLY A 125 -6.35 7.82 -16.70
C GLY A 125 -5.81 7.51 -18.10
N PHE A 126 -5.11 8.49 -18.68
CA PHE A 126 -4.59 8.41 -20.04
C PHE A 126 -3.18 8.98 -20.13
N LEU A 127 -2.25 8.18 -20.65
CA LEU A 127 -0.95 8.63 -21.11
C LEU A 127 -1.06 8.89 -22.62
N VAL A 128 -0.79 10.12 -23.04
CA VAL A 128 -0.95 10.51 -24.44
C VAL A 128 0.37 10.98 -25.04
N SER A 129 0.54 10.80 -26.35
CA SER A 129 1.65 11.41 -27.07
C SER A 129 1.59 12.94 -26.94
N GLY A 130 2.72 13.58 -26.63
CA GLY A 130 2.83 15.04 -26.54
C GLY A 130 2.52 15.75 -27.88
N ARG A 131 2.53 15.03 -29.00
CA ARG A 131 2.14 15.53 -30.32
C ARG A 131 0.62 15.54 -30.51
N LEU A 132 -0.11 14.78 -29.71
CA LEU A 132 -1.57 14.75 -29.79
C LEU A 132 -2.15 16.07 -29.33
N ARG A 133 -2.72 16.82 -30.28
CA ARG A 133 -3.49 18.03 -29.97
C ARG A 133 -4.92 17.57 -29.65
N VAL A 134 -5.24 17.59 -28.37
CA VAL A 134 -6.62 17.33 -27.92
C VAL A 134 -7.43 18.59 -28.20
N ALA A 135 -8.42 18.49 -29.10
CA ALA A 135 -9.20 19.64 -29.53
C ALA A 135 -10.09 20.18 -28.38
N GLY A 136 -9.95 21.43 -28.06
CA GLY A 136 -10.92 22.26 -27.35
C GLY A 136 -11.01 22.16 -25.83
N ALA A 137 -10.52 21.09 -25.22
CA ALA A 137 -10.40 20.96 -23.76
C ALA A 137 -9.32 19.93 -23.43
N ASP A 138 -8.49 20.23 -22.44
CA ASP A 138 -7.48 19.29 -21.92
C ASP A 138 -8.15 18.18 -21.11
N GLY A 139 -8.84 17.26 -21.80
CA GLY A 139 -9.58 16.22 -21.11
C GLY A 139 -9.95 15.02 -21.99
N VAL A 140 -10.65 14.05 -21.38
CA VAL A 140 -11.06 12.80 -22.02
C VAL A 140 -11.96 13.02 -23.24
N ALA A 141 -12.77 14.08 -23.26
CA ALA A 141 -13.63 14.42 -24.42
C ALA A 141 -12.82 14.65 -25.69
N GLY A 142 -11.60 15.17 -25.58
CA GLY A 142 -10.70 15.35 -26.70
C GLY A 142 -10.09 14.09 -27.27
N LEU A 143 -10.35 12.93 -26.67
CA LEU A 143 -9.93 11.61 -27.16
C LEU A 143 -10.97 10.95 -28.07
N ALA A 144 -12.02 11.68 -28.48
CA ALA A 144 -13.03 11.16 -29.42
C ALA A 144 -12.39 10.76 -30.74
N GLY A 145 -12.51 9.48 -31.10
CA GLY A 145 -11.91 8.91 -32.34
C GLY A 145 -10.38 8.79 -32.33
N VAL A 146 -9.74 8.99 -31.18
CA VAL A 146 -8.32 8.75 -31.01
C VAL A 146 -8.07 7.27 -30.71
N PRO A 147 -7.12 6.59 -31.40
CA PRO A 147 -6.76 5.21 -31.07
C PRO A 147 -6.18 5.10 -29.67
N ILE A 148 -6.87 4.38 -28.77
CA ILE A 148 -6.50 4.19 -27.36
C ILE A 148 -6.09 2.74 -27.12
N CYS A 149 -4.83 2.51 -26.76
CA CYS A 149 -4.36 1.22 -26.27
C CYS A 149 -4.88 0.91 -24.88
N VAL A 150 -5.32 -0.32 -24.65
CA VAL A 150 -5.74 -0.84 -23.35
C VAL A 150 -5.49 -2.36 -23.30
N ALA A 151 -5.13 -2.89 -22.13
CA ALA A 151 -5.01 -4.34 -21.95
C ALA A 151 -6.38 -5.01 -22.13
N GLU A 152 -6.50 -5.94 -23.08
CA GLU A 152 -7.76 -6.61 -23.41
C GLU A 152 -8.31 -7.41 -22.24
N ASN A 153 -9.65 -7.39 -22.10
CA ASN A 153 -10.39 -8.15 -21.09
C ASN A 153 -9.99 -7.79 -19.63
N SER A 154 -9.29 -6.68 -19.43
CA SER A 154 -8.97 -6.14 -18.10
C SER A 154 -10.14 -5.32 -17.54
N GLU A 155 -10.07 -5.01 -16.24
CA GLU A 155 -11.01 -4.05 -15.61
C GLU A 155 -10.88 -2.66 -16.26
N HIS A 156 -9.68 -2.26 -16.67
CA HIS A 156 -9.45 -1.00 -17.41
C HIS A 156 -10.16 -0.98 -18.76
N ASP A 157 -10.17 -2.08 -19.48
CA ASP A 157 -10.87 -2.19 -20.76
C ASP A 157 -12.38 -2.03 -20.59
N LEU A 158 -12.96 -2.72 -19.62
CA LEU A 158 -14.40 -2.63 -19.33
C LEU A 158 -14.80 -1.22 -18.88
N SER A 159 -14.01 -0.59 -18.02
CA SER A 159 -14.24 0.76 -17.52
C SER A 159 -14.12 1.80 -18.64
N LEU A 160 -13.13 1.66 -19.53
CA LEU A 160 -12.94 2.52 -20.70
C LEU A 160 -14.17 2.49 -21.60
N ILE A 161 -14.63 1.29 -21.97
CA ILE A 161 -15.82 1.10 -22.81
C ILE A 161 -17.06 1.71 -22.14
N ALA A 162 -17.26 1.44 -20.84
CA ALA A 162 -18.41 1.93 -20.09
C ALA A 162 -18.42 3.47 -20.00
N TYR A 163 -17.27 4.08 -19.72
CA TYR A 163 -17.12 5.52 -19.60
C TYR A 163 -17.41 6.23 -20.93
N PHE A 164 -16.76 5.82 -22.02
CA PHE A 164 -16.94 6.43 -23.35
C PHE A 164 -18.39 6.31 -23.83
N ARG A 165 -19.01 5.14 -23.64
CA ARG A 165 -20.45 4.94 -23.96
C ARG A 165 -21.36 5.86 -23.14
N ARG A 166 -21.14 5.94 -21.81
CA ARG A 166 -21.93 6.77 -20.89
C ARG A 166 -21.88 8.25 -21.28
N HIS A 167 -20.70 8.73 -21.66
CA HIS A 167 -20.47 10.12 -22.05
C HIS A 167 -20.68 10.41 -23.51
N ARG A 168 -21.08 9.41 -24.31
CA ARG A 168 -21.30 9.50 -25.78
C ARG A 168 -20.08 9.99 -26.54
N ILE A 169 -18.88 9.58 -26.10
CA ILE A 169 -17.61 9.85 -26.75
C ILE A 169 -17.30 8.69 -27.69
N SER A 170 -16.91 8.98 -28.94
CA SER A 170 -16.50 7.96 -29.90
C SER A 170 -15.21 7.28 -29.43
N LEU A 171 -15.23 5.95 -29.24
CA LEU A 171 -14.09 5.16 -28.79
C LEU A 171 -13.47 4.43 -29.97
N GLU A 172 -12.19 4.68 -30.23
CA GLU A 172 -11.36 3.83 -31.09
C GLU A 172 -10.42 3.02 -30.19
N ARG A 173 -10.79 1.78 -29.90
CA ARG A 173 -10.10 0.90 -28.97
C ARG A 173 -9.07 0.03 -29.69
N VAL A 174 -7.82 0.03 -29.20
CA VAL A 174 -6.73 -0.86 -29.62
C VAL A 174 -6.41 -1.81 -28.48
N GLY A 175 -6.94 -3.03 -28.55
CA GLY A 175 -6.69 -4.06 -27.56
C GLY A 175 -5.26 -4.62 -27.68
N VAL A 176 -4.59 -4.81 -26.55
CA VAL A 176 -3.23 -5.38 -26.45
C VAL A 176 -3.16 -6.38 -25.30
N ALA A 177 -2.11 -7.19 -25.26
CA ALA A 177 -2.01 -8.27 -24.27
C ALA A 177 -1.87 -7.78 -22.82
N ASP A 178 -1.10 -6.70 -22.60
CA ASP A 178 -0.80 -6.16 -21.28
C ASP A 178 -0.35 -4.70 -21.35
N GLY A 179 -0.09 -4.07 -20.20
CA GLY A 179 0.38 -2.70 -20.11
C GLY A 179 1.75 -2.47 -20.78
N ALA A 180 2.64 -3.46 -20.75
CA ALA A 180 3.93 -3.36 -21.44
C ALA A 180 3.76 -3.36 -22.98
N ALA A 181 2.82 -4.15 -23.49
CA ALA A 181 2.45 -4.13 -24.91
C ALA A 181 1.78 -2.81 -25.29
N ALA A 182 0.94 -2.23 -24.42
CA ALA A 182 0.34 -0.92 -24.61
C ALA A 182 1.39 0.19 -24.68
N ALA A 183 2.37 0.18 -23.77
CA ALA A 183 3.48 1.15 -23.75
C ALA A 183 4.29 1.10 -25.05
N ARG A 184 4.63 -0.12 -25.53
CA ARG A 184 5.31 -0.29 -26.83
C ARG A 184 4.47 0.20 -28.00
N ALA A 185 3.19 -0.15 -28.04
CA ALA A 185 2.28 0.30 -29.08
C ALA A 185 2.13 1.81 -29.15
N LEU A 186 2.09 2.48 -27.98
CA LEU A 186 2.08 3.94 -27.88
C LEU A 186 3.40 4.55 -28.39
N ALA A 187 4.54 4.00 -28.01
CA ALA A 187 5.86 4.46 -28.47
C ALA A 187 6.04 4.30 -29.98
N GLU A 188 5.53 3.24 -30.55
CA GLU A 188 5.53 2.93 -31.98
C GLU A 188 4.47 3.71 -32.80
N GLY A 189 3.56 4.44 -32.12
CA GLY A 189 2.49 5.21 -32.75
C GLY A 189 1.32 4.36 -33.28
N ARG A 190 1.21 3.09 -32.86
CA ARG A 190 0.05 2.22 -33.19
C ARG A 190 -1.23 2.65 -32.47
N CYS A 191 -1.08 3.34 -31.37
CA CYS A 191 -2.11 4.13 -30.70
C CYS A 191 -1.53 5.50 -30.28
N GLN A 192 -2.40 6.45 -29.97
CA GLN A 192 -2.00 7.81 -29.59
C GLN A 192 -2.26 8.09 -28.10
N ALA A 193 -2.99 7.19 -27.45
CA ALA A 193 -3.21 7.19 -26.01
C ALA A 193 -3.09 5.76 -25.46
N PHE A 194 -2.70 5.65 -24.18
CA PHE A 194 -2.73 4.41 -23.41
C PHE A 194 -3.53 4.65 -22.14
N SER A 195 -4.50 3.79 -21.84
CA SER A 195 -5.37 3.88 -20.66
C SER A 195 -5.07 2.78 -19.66
N ALA A 196 -4.71 3.18 -18.42
CA ALA A 196 -4.47 2.35 -17.25
C ALA A 196 -4.55 3.22 -15.98
N ASP A 197 -4.28 2.67 -14.81
CA ASP A 197 -4.13 3.45 -13.58
C ASP A 197 -3.02 4.49 -13.72
N VAL A 198 -3.24 5.69 -13.19
CA VAL A 198 -2.27 6.79 -13.33
C VAL A 198 -0.92 6.45 -12.71
N SER A 199 -0.91 5.72 -11.61
CA SER A 199 0.33 5.21 -11.03
C SER A 199 1.09 4.28 -11.99
N GLU A 200 0.38 3.44 -12.74
CA GLU A 200 0.97 2.60 -13.78
C GLU A 200 1.47 3.43 -14.98
N LEU A 201 0.64 4.37 -15.45
CA LEU A 201 1.02 5.27 -16.54
C LEU A 201 2.27 6.09 -16.20
N ALA A 202 2.40 6.58 -14.98
CA ALA A 202 3.57 7.30 -14.51
C ALA A 202 4.82 6.41 -14.46
N SER A 203 4.67 5.19 -13.93
CA SER A 203 5.74 4.17 -13.91
C SER A 203 6.20 3.83 -15.33
N VAL A 204 5.27 3.54 -16.23
CA VAL A 204 5.56 3.24 -17.64
C VAL A 204 6.26 4.42 -18.30
N ARG A 205 5.72 5.64 -18.18
CA ARG A 205 6.33 6.85 -18.74
C ARG A 205 7.78 7.01 -18.29
N SER A 206 8.08 6.78 -17.02
CA SER A 206 9.43 6.94 -16.45
C SER A 206 10.48 6.01 -17.07
N THR A 207 10.05 4.88 -17.62
CA THR A 207 10.92 3.87 -18.24
C THR A 207 10.99 3.97 -19.77
N MET A 208 10.22 4.87 -20.41
CA MET A 208 10.25 5.10 -21.85
C MET A 208 11.56 5.78 -22.28
N ALA A 209 11.99 5.56 -23.52
CA ALA A 209 13.20 6.17 -24.07
C ALA A 209 13.20 7.71 -24.05
N ASP A 210 12.04 8.31 -24.27
CA ASP A 210 11.81 9.76 -24.12
C ASP A 210 10.53 10.00 -23.31
N PRO A 211 10.62 10.05 -21.96
CA PRO A 211 9.47 10.30 -21.11
C PRO A 211 8.78 11.65 -21.36
N ARG A 212 9.52 12.65 -21.85
CA ARG A 212 9.00 14.01 -22.11
C ARG A 212 8.14 14.08 -23.36
N ALA A 213 8.24 13.10 -24.25
CA ALA A 213 7.38 12.99 -25.42
C ALA A 213 5.95 12.58 -25.08
N PHE A 214 5.65 12.28 -23.80
CA PHE A 214 4.35 11.80 -23.33
C PHE A 214 3.88 12.59 -22.12
N ARG A 215 2.57 12.80 -22.03
CA ARG A 215 1.95 13.45 -20.85
C ARG A 215 0.75 12.65 -20.36
N ILE A 216 0.55 12.65 -19.03
CA ILE A 216 -0.64 12.10 -18.41
C ILE A 216 -1.70 13.18 -18.38
N LEU A 217 -2.94 12.85 -18.83
CA LEU A 217 -4.06 13.78 -18.71
C LEU A 217 -4.51 13.92 -17.24
N PRO A 218 -5.05 15.09 -16.85
CA PRO A 218 -5.50 15.29 -15.48
C PRO A 218 -6.73 14.48 -15.09
N ASP A 219 -7.54 14.08 -16.06
CA ASP A 219 -8.80 13.37 -15.84
C ASP A 219 -8.58 11.95 -15.34
N ARG A 220 -9.51 11.50 -14.50
CA ARG A 220 -9.65 10.12 -14.05
C ARG A 220 -11.07 9.63 -14.39
N ILE A 221 -11.18 8.42 -14.93
CA ILE A 221 -12.47 7.82 -15.29
C ILE A 221 -12.96 6.80 -14.27
N THR A 222 -12.10 6.38 -13.33
CA THR A 222 -12.44 5.56 -12.16
C THR A 222 -11.84 6.14 -10.88
N SER A 223 -12.23 5.58 -9.74
CA SER A 223 -11.64 5.83 -8.43
C SER A 223 -11.06 4.52 -7.91
N GLU A 224 -9.75 4.50 -7.70
CA GLU A 224 -9.00 3.32 -7.28
C GLU A 224 -8.28 3.60 -5.95
N PRO A 225 -8.93 3.34 -4.80
CA PRO A 225 -8.29 3.50 -3.50
C PRO A 225 -7.34 2.33 -3.25
N LEU A 226 -6.04 2.58 -3.26
CA LEU A 226 -5.02 1.56 -3.05
C LEU A 226 -4.66 1.46 -1.58
N ALA A 227 -4.60 0.23 -1.06
CA ALA A 227 -4.26 -0.01 0.33
C ALA A 227 -3.45 -1.31 0.50
N PRO A 228 -2.54 -1.37 1.48
CA PRO A 228 -1.93 -2.62 1.92
C PRO A 228 -2.94 -3.46 2.69
N LEU A 229 -2.69 -4.76 2.80
CA LEU A 229 -3.61 -5.69 3.43
C LEU A 229 -2.90 -6.79 4.23
N VAL A 230 -3.66 -7.39 5.13
CA VAL A 230 -3.29 -8.59 5.88
C VAL A 230 -4.40 -9.64 5.76
N ARG A 231 -4.19 -10.85 6.26
CA ARG A 231 -5.27 -11.83 6.40
C ARG A 231 -6.31 -11.41 7.42
N GLN A 232 -7.54 -11.81 7.22
CA GLN A 232 -8.66 -11.45 8.09
C GLN A 232 -8.49 -11.93 9.54
N GLU A 233 -7.83 -13.06 9.74
CA GLU A 233 -7.55 -13.59 11.07
C GLU A 233 -6.41 -12.87 11.82
N ASP A 234 -5.59 -12.09 11.14
CA ASP A 234 -4.41 -11.41 11.71
C ASP A 234 -4.74 -10.01 12.25
N ILE A 235 -5.79 -9.89 13.08
CA ILE A 235 -6.33 -8.60 13.56
C ILE A 235 -5.31 -7.75 14.34
N ASP A 236 -4.42 -8.37 15.11
CA ASP A 236 -3.37 -7.66 15.84
C ASP A 236 -2.40 -6.97 14.88
N LEU A 237 -1.98 -7.70 13.83
CA LEU A 237 -1.12 -7.13 12.79
C LEU A 237 -1.86 -6.07 11.97
N PHE A 238 -3.16 -6.27 11.70
CA PHE A 238 -4.00 -5.27 11.04
C PHE A 238 -4.02 -3.95 11.83
N ASN A 239 -4.19 -4.01 13.14
CA ASN A 239 -4.16 -2.81 13.97
C ASN A 239 -2.79 -2.10 13.93
N VAL A 240 -1.70 -2.85 13.97
CA VAL A 240 -0.35 -2.28 13.83
C VAL A 240 -0.16 -1.66 12.44
N LEU A 241 -0.51 -2.36 11.37
CA LEU A 241 -0.46 -1.82 9.99
C LEU A 241 -1.21 -0.50 9.89
N ARG A 242 -2.47 -0.49 10.35
CA ARG A 242 -3.35 0.68 10.29
C ARG A 242 -2.76 1.88 11.03
N TRP A 243 -2.34 1.70 12.27
CA TRP A 243 -1.80 2.78 13.08
C TRP A 243 -0.40 3.22 12.65
N THR A 244 0.38 2.34 12.01
CA THR A 244 1.66 2.73 11.41
C THR A 244 1.44 3.74 10.29
N ILE A 245 0.49 3.47 9.38
CA ILE A 245 0.16 4.41 8.30
C ILE A 245 -0.41 5.71 8.86
N PHE A 246 -1.33 5.65 9.82
CA PHE A 246 -1.88 6.85 10.45
C PHE A 246 -0.81 7.66 11.20
N ALA A 247 0.17 7.01 11.83
CA ALA A 247 1.29 7.69 12.46
C ALA A 247 2.15 8.46 11.45
N MET A 248 2.40 7.89 10.27
CA MET A 248 3.13 8.57 9.19
C MET A 248 2.36 9.79 8.66
N ILE A 249 1.03 9.70 8.51
CA ILE A 249 0.17 10.81 8.08
C ILE A 249 0.10 11.89 9.16
N ASN A 250 -0.11 11.52 10.43
CA ASN A 250 -0.10 12.46 11.56
C ASN A 250 1.26 13.15 11.74
N ALA A 251 2.36 12.43 11.49
CA ALA A 251 3.70 13.02 11.53
C ALA A 251 3.87 14.10 10.45
N GLU A 252 3.38 13.88 9.23
CA GLU A 252 3.36 14.92 8.19
C GLU A 252 2.54 16.12 8.64
N GLU A 253 1.34 15.92 9.18
CA GLU A 253 0.46 16.99 9.66
C GLU A 253 1.07 17.82 10.80
N LEU A 254 1.83 17.17 11.68
CA LEU A 254 2.55 17.81 12.79
C LEU A 254 3.93 18.37 12.39
N GLY A 255 4.34 18.25 11.13
CA GLY A 255 5.65 18.71 10.64
C GLY A 255 6.83 17.90 11.19
N ILE A 256 6.59 16.64 11.58
CA ILE A 256 7.62 15.73 12.09
C ILE A 256 8.20 14.94 10.93
N THR A 257 9.52 14.98 10.76
CA THR A 257 10.27 14.33 9.69
C THR A 257 11.34 13.40 10.26
N SER A 258 11.91 12.56 9.41
CA SER A 258 13.07 11.73 9.79
C SER A 258 14.24 12.58 10.31
N ALA A 259 14.42 13.80 9.78
CA ALA A 259 15.50 14.69 10.15
C ALA A 259 15.30 15.37 11.52
N ASN A 260 14.03 15.66 11.92
CA ASN A 260 13.75 16.43 13.13
C ASN A 260 13.11 15.62 14.26
N VAL A 261 12.76 14.35 14.04
CA VAL A 261 12.01 13.51 15.01
C VAL A 261 12.69 13.43 16.40
N GLY A 262 14.03 13.48 16.45
CA GLY A 262 14.79 13.46 17.69
C GLY A 262 14.63 14.74 18.52
N GLU A 263 14.51 15.89 17.87
CA GLU A 263 14.25 17.18 18.50
C GLU A 263 12.78 17.32 18.88
N MET A 264 11.89 16.95 17.97
CA MET A 264 10.45 16.98 18.20
C MET A 264 10.00 16.11 19.37
N ALA A 265 10.74 15.06 19.72
CA ALA A 265 10.50 14.27 20.93
C ALA A 265 10.65 15.07 22.24
N LYS A 266 11.22 16.27 22.22
CA LYS A 266 11.35 17.18 23.38
C LYS A 266 10.22 18.24 23.39
N SER A 267 9.31 18.21 22.43
CA SER A 267 8.21 19.17 22.30
C SER A 267 7.23 19.04 23.47
N GLU A 268 6.74 20.17 23.96
CA GLU A 268 5.67 20.25 24.95
C GLU A 268 4.28 20.04 24.35
N ASN A 269 4.16 19.94 23.01
CA ASN A 269 2.91 19.66 22.34
C ASN A 269 2.44 18.23 22.69
N PRO A 270 1.26 18.08 23.33
CA PRO A 270 0.79 16.76 23.77
C PRO A 270 0.48 15.80 22.59
N ASP A 271 0.14 16.31 21.41
CA ASP A 271 -0.10 15.46 20.23
C ASP A 271 1.22 14.88 19.71
N VAL A 272 2.28 15.68 19.72
CA VAL A 272 3.64 15.21 19.39
C VAL A 272 4.11 14.18 20.43
N GLY A 273 3.87 14.47 21.73
CA GLY A 273 4.23 13.55 22.82
C GLY A 273 3.53 12.19 22.69
N ARG A 274 2.25 12.17 22.37
CA ARG A 274 1.47 10.95 22.13
C ARG A 274 1.96 10.18 20.90
N LEU A 275 2.24 10.90 19.80
CA LEU A 275 2.75 10.26 18.59
C LEU A 275 4.14 9.65 18.79
N LEU A 276 5.06 10.39 19.42
CA LEU A 276 6.45 9.96 19.59
C LEU A 276 6.69 9.09 20.83
N GLY A 277 5.65 8.84 21.64
CA GLY A 277 5.69 7.94 22.80
C GLY A 277 6.35 8.55 24.04
N THR A 278 6.50 9.88 24.13
CA THR A 278 6.91 10.57 25.38
C THR A 278 5.73 10.73 26.34
N VAL A 279 4.49 10.69 25.84
CA VAL A 279 3.26 10.46 26.59
C VAL A 279 2.86 8.99 26.36
N PRO A 280 2.91 8.12 27.40
CA PRO A 280 2.71 6.69 27.23
C PRO A 280 1.25 6.30 27.04
N GLY A 281 1.02 5.05 26.54
CA GLY A 281 -0.27 4.38 26.41
C GLY A 281 -0.56 3.86 25.00
N ASN A 282 -0.12 4.54 23.95
CA ASN A 282 -0.41 4.17 22.57
C ASN A 282 0.35 2.92 22.10
N GLY A 283 1.59 2.75 22.58
CA GLY A 283 2.36 1.54 22.28
C GLY A 283 1.71 0.31 22.93
N ALA A 284 1.38 0.38 24.21
CA ALA A 284 0.73 -0.70 24.93
C ALA A 284 -0.61 -1.12 24.29
N ALA A 285 -1.42 -0.18 23.77
CA ALA A 285 -2.68 -0.45 23.09
C ALA A 285 -2.52 -1.31 21.82
N LEU A 286 -1.34 -1.25 21.19
CA LEU A 286 -0.99 -2.05 20.00
C LEU A 286 -0.12 -3.26 20.36
N GLY A 287 0.18 -3.45 21.65
CA GLY A 287 1.15 -4.44 22.11
C GLY A 287 2.57 -4.13 21.63
N LEU A 288 2.92 -2.89 21.36
CA LEU A 288 4.25 -2.41 20.95
C LEU A 288 4.90 -1.65 22.14
N ASP A 289 6.19 -1.34 22.04
CA ASP A 289 6.79 -0.37 22.95
C ASP A 289 6.37 1.08 22.57
N GLU A 290 6.50 2.01 23.51
CA GLU A 290 5.99 3.38 23.33
C GLU A 290 6.73 4.16 22.22
N ALA A 291 7.98 3.81 21.90
CA ALA A 291 8.78 4.50 20.90
C ALA A 291 8.54 3.98 19.45
N TRP A 292 7.56 3.10 19.25
CA TRP A 292 7.32 2.45 17.96
C TRP A 292 7.15 3.46 16.80
N ALA A 293 6.31 4.49 16.98
CA ALA A 293 6.06 5.48 15.92
C ALA A 293 7.28 6.39 15.71
N ARG A 294 8.01 6.74 16.78
CA ARG A 294 9.26 7.48 16.67
C ARG A 294 10.28 6.73 15.81
N ARG A 295 10.41 5.41 15.98
CA ARG A 295 11.29 4.59 15.13
C ARG A 295 10.82 4.56 13.68
N VAL A 296 9.52 4.40 13.44
CA VAL A 296 8.95 4.46 12.08
C VAL A 296 9.38 5.74 11.38
N ILE A 297 9.20 6.89 12.05
CA ILE A 297 9.53 8.19 11.45
C ILE A 297 11.06 8.36 11.33
N ALA A 298 11.85 7.91 12.29
CA ALA A 298 13.31 7.99 12.22
C ALA A 298 13.89 7.15 11.08
N ASP A 299 13.43 5.91 10.92
CA ASP A 299 13.98 4.94 9.97
C ASP A 299 13.43 5.15 8.54
N VAL A 300 12.16 5.57 8.43
CA VAL A 300 11.44 5.60 7.14
C VAL A 300 10.97 7.01 6.76
N GLY A 301 10.63 7.85 7.74
CA GLY A 301 10.06 9.18 7.52
C GLY A 301 8.54 9.22 7.63
N ASN A 302 7.98 10.41 7.48
CA ASN A 302 6.55 10.64 7.39
C ASN A 302 6.02 10.29 5.98
N TYR A 303 4.69 10.39 5.77
CA TYR A 303 4.09 10.03 4.49
C TYR A 303 4.60 10.93 3.34
N ALA A 304 4.78 12.24 3.54
CA ALA A 304 5.30 13.14 2.52
C ALA A 304 6.72 12.74 2.09
N GLU A 305 7.60 12.42 3.04
CA GLU A 305 8.96 11.99 2.73
C GLU A 305 8.97 10.72 1.89
N VAL A 306 8.10 9.75 2.22
CA VAL A 306 7.96 8.51 1.46
C VAL A 306 7.43 8.77 0.06
N PHE A 307 6.41 9.61 -0.08
CA PHE A 307 5.86 9.99 -1.39
C PHE A 307 6.91 10.71 -2.24
N GLU A 308 7.53 11.76 -1.71
CA GLU A 308 8.43 12.64 -2.48
C GLU A 308 9.69 11.89 -2.98
N ARG A 309 10.28 11.02 -2.16
CA ARG A 309 11.50 10.31 -2.59
C ARG A 309 11.24 9.18 -3.59
N ASN A 310 10.01 8.64 -3.66
CA ASN A 310 9.68 7.53 -4.55
C ASN A 310 8.89 7.96 -5.79
N LEU A 311 7.98 8.90 -5.64
CA LEU A 311 6.98 9.27 -6.65
C LEU A 311 7.02 10.74 -7.04
N GLY A 312 7.55 11.61 -6.17
CA GLY A 312 7.48 13.06 -6.27
C GLY A 312 8.14 13.66 -7.51
N MET A 313 7.95 14.96 -7.69
CA MET A 313 8.37 15.70 -8.89
C MET A 313 9.88 15.65 -9.16
N SER A 314 10.70 15.42 -8.14
CA SER A 314 12.16 15.28 -8.27
C SER A 314 12.61 13.90 -8.76
N THR A 315 11.71 12.93 -8.81
CA THR A 315 11.99 11.55 -9.26
C THR A 315 11.68 11.38 -10.76
N PRO A 316 12.16 10.27 -11.39
CA PRO A 316 11.75 9.94 -12.75
C PRO A 316 10.25 9.73 -12.94
N ILE A 317 9.52 9.38 -11.86
CA ILE A 317 8.07 9.21 -11.87
C ILE A 317 7.36 10.56 -12.08
N GLY A 318 7.82 11.61 -11.36
CA GLY A 318 7.34 12.98 -11.55
C GLY A 318 5.85 13.15 -11.32
N MET A 319 5.35 12.70 -10.16
CA MET A 319 3.94 12.83 -9.78
C MET A 319 3.74 13.96 -8.78
N GLU A 320 2.71 14.76 -9.00
CA GLU A 320 2.17 15.67 -7.99
C GLU A 320 1.35 14.90 -6.95
N ARG A 321 1.28 15.41 -5.73
CA ARG A 321 0.51 14.82 -4.65
C ARG A 321 -1.00 14.71 -5.01
N GLY A 322 -1.59 15.79 -5.49
CA GLY A 322 -3.01 15.86 -5.81
C GLY A 322 -3.90 15.27 -4.70
N PRO A 323 -4.75 14.27 -4.99
CA PRO A 323 -5.56 13.60 -3.97
C PRO A 323 -4.75 12.95 -2.84
N ASN A 324 -3.48 12.68 -3.06
CA ASN A 324 -2.56 12.10 -2.09
C ASN A 324 -1.89 13.15 -1.17
N ALA A 325 -2.32 14.41 -1.21
CA ALA A 325 -1.97 15.42 -0.22
C ALA A 325 -2.84 15.29 1.03
N LEU A 326 -2.40 15.90 2.13
CA LEU A 326 -3.20 16.01 3.34
C LEU A 326 -4.54 16.72 3.07
N TRP A 327 -5.58 16.37 3.82
CA TRP A 327 -6.88 17.02 3.77
C TRP A 327 -6.78 18.55 3.97
N SER A 328 -5.89 18.99 4.85
CA SER A 328 -5.60 20.42 5.11
C SER A 328 -4.96 21.15 3.93
N SER A 329 -4.40 20.41 2.97
CA SER A 329 -3.81 20.91 1.73
C SER A 329 -4.66 20.60 0.48
N GLY A 330 -5.93 20.27 0.68
CA GLY A 330 -6.89 20.00 -0.41
C GLY A 330 -6.85 18.57 -0.96
N GLY A 331 -6.11 17.66 -0.34
CA GLY A 331 -6.08 16.23 -0.67
C GLY A 331 -7.11 15.41 0.11
N LEU A 332 -6.97 14.11 0.07
CA LEU A 332 -7.86 13.14 0.72
C LEU A 332 -7.20 12.38 1.88
N LEU A 333 -5.89 12.58 2.11
CA LEU A 333 -5.24 11.91 3.23
C LEU A 333 -5.69 12.51 4.55
N PHE A 334 -6.23 11.63 5.37
CA PHE A 334 -6.74 11.94 6.69
C PHE A 334 -6.38 10.80 7.65
N ALA A 335 -5.92 11.12 8.86
CA ALA A 335 -5.64 10.15 9.91
C ALA A 335 -6.38 10.49 11.19
N PRO A 336 -6.94 9.48 11.92
CA PRO A 336 -7.46 9.70 13.25
C PRO A 336 -6.35 10.16 14.19
N PRO A 337 -6.67 11.01 15.19
CA PRO A 337 -5.69 11.46 16.18
C PRO A 337 -5.33 10.32 17.15
N LEU A 338 -4.09 10.34 17.65
CA LEU A 338 -3.62 9.47 18.72
C LEU A 338 -3.97 10.09 20.09
N LYS A 339 -5.22 9.93 20.48
CA LYS A 339 -5.73 10.47 21.77
C LYS A 339 -5.94 9.37 22.80
#